data_5b91de2d1a9dd16339dd337e144efab4
#
_entry.id   5b91de2d1a9dd16339dd337e144efab4
#
_cell.length_a   1.000
_cell.length_b   1.000
_cell.length_c   1.000
_cell.angle_alpha   90.00
_cell.angle_beta   90.00
_cell.angle_gamma   90.00
#
_symmetry.space_group_name_H-M   'P 1'
#
loop_
_entity.id
_entity.type
_entity.pdbx_description
1 polymer ?
#
loop_
_entity_poly.entity_id
_entity_poly.type
_entity_poly.pdbx_seq_one_letter_code
_entity_poly.pdbx_strand_id
1 'polypeptide(L)'
;MTKYTGPLDVIQTWFGVGNEWTKQGKRLVPVHQTKEYMESLNWMKKMYDDGLIRKDWATIDSGTFQEGCKKGEDGMFIDVMDGGKRIWEYFEKNKIPSVVDESKNASMDLVGPVNDKTLATSGFNGYFLITKAGAKTEEDMKNCLHFLDKMCDDKMLILADYGLKDITYKSNDDGNIEKIDDIPMEQTPSAGLNQALAYIPNDKASNPKLEMTDIQKKAEEVTKSNEDYAVTNPALGYLANSEVNAEVGTDIKQIIDDARTQYICGQIDEKGFKDAAKQWLDRGGDRLIEDVNKLYQEDQGK
;
A
#
# COMPACT_ATOMS: atom_id res chain seq x y z
N MET A 1 -0.10 -12.48 8.02
CA MET A 1 1.08 -11.61 7.85
C MET A 1 1.99 -12.25 6.82
N THR A 2 2.71 -11.49 6.04
CA THR A 2 3.69 -11.97 5.04
C THR A 2 4.96 -11.11 5.14
N LYS A 3 6.10 -11.59 4.60
CA LYS A 3 7.34 -10.78 4.51
C LYS A 3 7.22 -9.61 3.54
N TYR A 4 6.17 -9.54 2.78
CA TYR A 4 5.83 -8.37 1.99
C TYR A 4 5.81 -7.13 2.89
N THR A 5 6.44 -6.06 2.46
CA THR A 5 6.80 -4.92 3.32
C THR A 5 5.62 -4.21 3.96
N GLY A 6 4.47 -4.12 3.30
CA GLY A 6 3.32 -3.39 3.79
C GLY A 6 2.87 -3.75 5.20
N PRO A 7 2.51 -5.02 5.50
CA PRO A 7 2.04 -5.39 6.84
C PRO A 7 3.05 -5.16 7.96
N LEU A 8 4.33 -5.43 7.71
CA LEU A 8 5.38 -5.22 8.72
C LEU A 8 5.59 -3.74 9.01
N ASP A 9 5.61 -2.92 7.97
CA ASP A 9 5.85 -1.48 8.09
C ASP A 9 4.65 -0.78 8.75
N VAL A 10 3.42 -1.26 8.50
CA VAL A 10 2.21 -0.80 9.24
C VAL A 10 2.36 -1.08 10.73
N ILE A 11 2.70 -2.31 11.14
CA ILE A 11 2.89 -2.66 12.56
C ILE A 11 3.96 -1.77 13.20
N GLN A 12 5.05 -1.51 12.51
CA GLN A 12 6.13 -0.66 13.03
C GLN A 12 5.66 0.74 13.40
N THR A 13 4.76 1.33 12.60
CA THR A 13 4.23 2.67 12.90
C THR A 13 3.47 2.72 14.22
N TRP A 14 2.86 1.62 14.69
CA TRP A 14 2.16 1.55 15.97
C TRP A 14 3.08 1.77 17.18
N PHE A 15 4.38 1.53 17.01
CA PHE A 15 5.42 1.76 18.00
C PHE A 15 6.08 3.15 17.87
N GLY A 16 5.57 4.01 17.00
CA GLY A 16 6.15 5.32 16.74
C GLY A 16 7.32 5.31 15.76
N VAL A 17 7.56 4.18 15.10
CA VAL A 17 8.56 4.09 14.02
C VAL A 17 8.10 4.93 12.84
N GLY A 18 9.02 5.62 12.19
CA GLY A 18 8.75 6.35 10.95
C GLY A 18 8.51 5.40 9.77
N ASN A 19 8.27 5.99 8.61
CA ASN A 19 8.11 5.27 7.36
C ASN A 19 9.46 5.20 6.62
N GLU A 20 10.16 4.08 6.72
CA GLU A 20 11.52 3.82 6.24
C GLU A 20 12.59 4.76 6.82
N TRP A 21 12.28 6.04 6.89
CA TRP A 21 13.10 7.10 7.49
C TRP A 21 12.29 7.90 8.49
N THR A 22 12.99 8.52 9.43
CA THR A 22 12.37 9.41 10.43
C THR A 22 13.28 10.62 10.69
N LYS A 23 12.68 11.68 11.22
CA LYS A 23 13.42 12.88 11.61
C LYS A 23 13.82 12.80 13.06
N GLN A 24 15.11 12.91 13.33
CA GLN A 24 15.68 13.07 14.68
C GLN A 24 16.41 14.40 14.79
N GLY A 25 15.80 15.35 15.49
CA GLY A 25 16.30 16.72 15.57
C GLY A 25 16.34 17.39 14.18
N LYS A 26 17.56 17.68 13.69
CA LYS A 26 17.78 18.32 12.38
C LYS A 26 18.26 17.32 11.31
N ARG A 27 18.21 16.04 11.58
CA ARG A 27 18.69 15.00 10.66
C ARG A 27 17.59 14.00 10.32
N LEU A 28 17.69 13.43 9.14
CA LEU A 28 16.94 12.25 8.72
C LEU A 28 17.78 11.01 9.01
N VAL A 29 17.15 9.99 9.61
CA VAL A 29 17.83 8.72 9.94
C VAL A 29 16.95 7.55 9.48
N PRO A 30 17.56 6.44 9.02
CA PRO A 30 16.82 5.21 8.70
C PRO A 30 16.17 4.64 9.97
N VAL A 31 14.95 4.15 9.84
CA VAL A 31 14.18 3.67 11.01
C VAL A 31 14.82 2.50 11.73
N HIS A 32 15.53 1.62 11.03
CA HIS A 32 16.19 0.45 11.62
C HIS A 32 17.32 0.81 12.60
N GLN A 33 17.72 2.09 12.68
CA GLN A 33 18.68 2.61 13.65
C GLN A 33 18.00 3.19 14.91
N THR A 34 16.66 3.12 14.99
CA THR A 34 15.90 3.66 16.13
C THR A 34 15.58 2.58 17.17
N LYS A 35 15.36 3.03 18.41
CA LYS A 35 14.97 2.17 19.51
C LYS A 35 13.57 1.59 19.27
N GLU A 36 12.67 2.40 18.77
CA GLU A 36 11.28 2.07 18.48
C GLU A 36 11.19 0.93 17.46
N TYR A 37 12.10 0.91 16.50
CA TYR A 37 12.20 -0.18 15.53
C TYR A 37 12.48 -1.52 16.20
N MET A 38 13.46 -1.59 17.11
CA MET A 38 13.76 -2.79 17.86
C MET A 38 12.62 -3.20 18.80
N GLU A 39 11.92 -2.25 19.41
CA GLU A 39 10.74 -2.54 20.23
C GLU A 39 9.64 -3.19 19.38
N SER A 40 9.41 -2.71 18.17
CA SER A 40 8.44 -3.31 17.23
C SER A 40 8.85 -4.72 16.81
N LEU A 41 10.14 -4.95 16.53
CA LEU A 41 10.67 -6.28 16.20
C LEU A 41 10.52 -7.26 17.36
N ASN A 42 10.81 -6.83 18.59
CA ASN A 42 10.64 -7.63 19.78
C ASN A 42 9.18 -8.05 19.98
N TRP A 43 8.25 -7.14 19.74
CA TRP A 43 6.83 -7.45 19.81
C TRP A 43 6.41 -8.46 18.71
N MET A 44 6.84 -8.25 17.48
CA MET A 44 6.53 -9.18 16.38
C MET A 44 7.15 -10.56 16.62
N LYS A 45 8.39 -10.62 17.12
CA LYS A 45 9.03 -11.87 17.50
C LYS A 45 8.23 -12.58 18.59
N LYS A 46 7.78 -11.85 19.61
CA LYS A 46 6.93 -12.42 20.66
C LYS A 46 5.63 -13.00 20.07
N MET A 47 4.96 -12.29 19.18
CA MET A 47 3.75 -12.81 18.50
C MET A 47 4.05 -14.09 17.71
N TYR A 48 5.21 -14.16 17.07
CA TYR A 48 5.65 -15.37 16.37
C TYR A 48 5.94 -16.53 17.32
N ASP A 49 6.66 -16.27 18.40
CA ASP A 49 7.00 -17.30 19.42
C ASP A 49 5.74 -17.84 20.12
N ASP A 50 4.77 -16.98 20.43
CA ASP A 50 3.47 -17.32 21.01
C ASP A 50 2.53 -18.06 20.02
N GLY A 51 2.94 -18.22 18.76
CA GLY A 51 2.13 -18.90 17.73
C GLY A 51 0.97 -18.06 17.16
N LEU A 52 0.95 -16.75 17.42
CA LEU A 52 -0.07 -15.82 16.94
C LEU A 52 0.22 -15.34 15.51
N ILE A 53 1.42 -15.54 15.02
CA ILE A 53 1.82 -15.35 13.63
C ILE A 53 2.10 -16.72 13.04
N ARG A 54 1.55 -17.01 11.86
CA ARG A 54 1.77 -18.28 11.16
C ARG A 54 3.26 -18.57 10.99
N LYS A 55 3.68 -19.83 11.17
CA LYS A 55 5.09 -20.20 11.08
C LYS A 55 5.68 -20.06 9.68
N ASP A 56 4.84 -20.13 8.66
CA ASP A 56 5.21 -19.98 7.25
C ASP A 56 5.08 -18.54 6.70
N TRP A 57 4.77 -17.55 7.55
CA TRP A 57 4.49 -16.16 7.15
C TRP A 57 5.55 -15.55 6.23
N ALA A 58 6.81 -15.90 6.43
CA ALA A 58 7.95 -15.37 5.67
C ALA A 58 8.04 -15.92 4.23
N THR A 59 7.32 -17.00 3.93
CA THR A 59 7.30 -17.67 2.63
C THR A 59 5.98 -17.55 1.90
N ILE A 60 4.95 -16.97 2.55
CA ILE A 60 3.64 -16.76 1.93
C ILE A 60 3.79 -15.73 0.80
N ASP A 61 3.33 -16.10 -0.38
CA ASP A 61 3.29 -15.23 -1.55
C ASP A 61 2.28 -14.09 -1.37
N SER A 62 2.63 -12.90 -1.86
CA SER A 62 1.77 -11.71 -1.76
C SER A 62 0.43 -11.85 -2.49
N GLY A 63 0.34 -12.69 -3.50
CA GLY A 63 -0.89 -12.97 -4.23
C GLY A 63 -1.86 -13.89 -3.48
N THR A 64 -1.38 -14.66 -2.51
CA THR A 64 -2.16 -15.69 -1.81
C THR A 64 -2.31 -15.45 -0.31
N PHE A 65 -1.68 -14.41 0.25
CA PHE A 65 -1.68 -14.20 1.70
C PHE A 65 -3.05 -13.88 2.32
N GLN A 66 -4.04 -13.49 1.51
CA GLN A 66 -5.43 -13.27 1.92
C GLN A 66 -6.22 -14.59 2.09
N GLU A 67 -5.73 -15.69 1.55
CA GLU A 67 -6.47 -16.95 1.50
C GLU A 67 -6.72 -17.55 2.90
N GLY A 68 -5.79 -17.37 3.84
CA GLY A 68 -5.98 -17.80 5.22
C GLY A 68 -7.18 -17.10 5.88
N CYS A 69 -7.31 -15.79 5.66
CA CYS A 69 -8.45 -15.02 6.18
C CYS A 69 -9.77 -15.45 5.51
N LYS A 70 -9.79 -15.63 4.19
CA LYS A 70 -10.98 -16.11 3.46
C LYS A 70 -11.45 -17.49 3.90
N LYS A 71 -10.54 -18.34 4.36
CA LYS A 71 -10.83 -19.68 4.87
C LYS A 71 -11.17 -19.71 6.37
N GLY A 72 -11.10 -18.58 7.06
CA GLY A 72 -11.28 -18.50 8.51
C GLY A 72 -10.11 -19.06 9.33
N GLU A 73 -8.95 -19.24 8.73
CA GLU A 73 -7.71 -19.69 9.41
C GLU A 73 -7.01 -18.54 10.14
N ASP A 74 -7.15 -17.30 9.64
CA ASP A 74 -6.55 -16.10 10.20
C ASP A 74 -7.64 -15.19 10.78
N GLY A 75 -7.56 -14.92 12.09
CA GLY A 75 -8.52 -14.04 12.81
C GLY A 75 -8.23 -12.54 12.66
N MET A 76 -7.05 -12.16 12.15
CA MET A 76 -6.66 -10.78 11.90
C MET A 76 -5.82 -10.70 10.63
N PHE A 77 -6.06 -9.61 9.89
CA PHE A 77 -5.40 -9.35 8.63
C PHE A 77 -4.90 -7.90 8.62
N ILE A 78 -3.67 -7.70 8.19
CA ILE A 78 -3.05 -6.37 8.10
C ILE A 78 -2.69 -6.13 6.64
N ASP A 79 -3.32 -5.13 6.04
CA ASP A 79 -3.13 -4.75 4.64
C ASP A 79 -3.59 -3.31 4.43
N VAL A 80 -3.52 -2.82 3.19
CA VAL A 80 -4.22 -1.61 2.77
C VAL A 80 -5.74 -1.82 2.88
N MET A 81 -6.47 -0.72 3.08
CA MET A 81 -7.93 -0.76 3.30
C MET A 81 -8.70 -1.53 2.22
N ASP A 82 -8.26 -1.41 0.97
CA ASP A 82 -8.87 -2.15 -0.16
C ASP A 82 -8.75 -3.68 -0.01
N GLY A 83 -7.66 -4.17 0.59
CA GLY A 83 -7.49 -5.59 0.89
C GLY A 83 -8.55 -6.10 1.88
N GLY A 84 -8.78 -5.37 2.97
CA GLY A 84 -9.82 -5.69 3.97
C GLY A 84 -11.23 -5.64 3.38
N LYS A 85 -11.52 -4.59 2.62
CA LYS A 85 -12.80 -4.45 1.91
C LYS A 85 -13.09 -5.65 1.01
N ARG A 86 -12.13 -6.08 0.19
CA ARG A 86 -12.28 -7.22 -0.73
C ARG A 86 -12.52 -8.55 -0.02
N ILE A 87 -11.93 -8.78 1.15
CA ILE A 87 -12.18 -9.98 1.94
C ILE A 87 -13.61 -9.96 2.49
N TRP A 88 -14.06 -8.82 3.02
CA TRP A 88 -15.41 -8.69 3.54
C TRP A 88 -16.46 -8.88 2.42
N GLU A 89 -16.28 -8.23 1.28
CA GLU A 89 -17.13 -8.44 0.08
C GLU A 89 -17.13 -9.90 -0.39
N TYR A 90 -15.99 -10.61 -0.26
CA TYR A 90 -15.91 -12.03 -0.55
C TYR A 90 -16.80 -12.86 0.38
N PHE A 91 -16.84 -12.56 1.67
CA PHE A 91 -17.71 -13.26 2.62
C PHE A 91 -19.19 -13.06 2.27
N GLU A 92 -19.59 -11.84 1.99
CA GLU A 92 -20.98 -11.52 1.62
C GLU A 92 -21.39 -12.19 0.29
N LYS A 93 -20.59 -12.03 -0.75
CA LYS A 93 -20.87 -12.58 -2.08
C LYS A 93 -20.97 -14.10 -2.07
N ASN A 94 -20.10 -14.77 -1.33
CA ASN A 94 -20.05 -16.25 -1.30
C ASN A 94 -20.87 -16.84 -0.14
N LYS A 95 -21.55 -16.00 0.64
CA LYS A 95 -22.37 -16.42 1.80
C LYS A 95 -21.59 -17.35 2.73
N ILE A 96 -20.35 -16.98 3.04
CA ILE A 96 -19.49 -17.76 3.92
C ILE A 96 -20.11 -17.71 5.33
N PRO A 97 -20.44 -18.85 5.95
CA PRO A 97 -21.07 -18.84 7.26
C PRO A 97 -20.08 -18.38 8.33
N SER A 98 -20.61 -17.65 9.33
CA SER A 98 -19.84 -17.29 10.52
C SER A 98 -19.57 -18.53 11.38
N VAL A 99 -18.33 -18.69 11.84
CA VAL A 99 -17.97 -19.78 12.78
C VAL A 99 -18.57 -19.60 14.17
N VAL A 100 -19.07 -18.41 14.50
CA VAL A 100 -19.70 -18.10 15.78
C VAL A 100 -21.24 -18.26 15.72
N ASP A 101 -21.82 -17.96 14.57
CA ASP A 101 -23.26 -18.04 14.34
C ASP A 101 -23.52 -18.42 12.89
N GLU A 102 -23.67 -19.70 12.61
CA GLU A 102 -23.82 -20.24 11.25
C GLU A 102 -25.09 -19.72 10.52
N SER A 103 -26.03 -19.09 11.22
CA SER A 103 -27.21 -18.46 10.62
C SER A 103 -26.90 -17.13 9.94
N LYS A 104 -25.69 -16.60 10.12
CA LYS A 104 -25.22 -15.32 9.56
C LYS A 104 -23.98 -15.54 8.68
N ASN A 105 -23.77 -14.63 7.76
CA ASN A 105 -22.51 -14.57 7.02
C ASN A 105 -21.34 -14.21 7.95
N ALA A 106 -20.17 -14.70 7.63
CA ALA A 106 -18.94 -14.22 8.25
C ALA A 106 -18.79 -12.72 7.98
N SER A 107 -18.36 -11.98 8.97
CA SER A 107 -18.10 -10.55 8.87
C SER A 107 -16.75 -10.22 9.44
N MET A 108 -16.21 -9.07 9.07
CA MET A 108 -15.02 -8.51 9.66
C MET A 108 -15.25 -7.02 9.93
N ASP A 109 -14.48 -6.42 10.81
CA ASP A 109 -14.45 -4.99 10.98
C ASP A 109 -13.17 -4.42 10.36
N LEU A 110 -13.25 -3.19 9.91
CA LEU A 110 -12.13 -2.44 9.35
C LEU A 110 -11.64 -1.44 10.40
N VAL A 111 -10.39 -1.58 10.81
CA VAL A 111 -9.79 -0.75 11.84
C VAL A 111 -8.84 0.25 11.19
N GLY A 112 -8.94 1.49 11.61
CA GLY A 112 -8.10 2.60 11.15
C GLY A 112 -6.78 2.72 11.92
N PRO A 113 -6.40 3.94 12.35
CA PRO A 113 -5.11 4.17 13.00
C PRO A 113 -5.00 3.42 14.33
N VAL A 114 -3.84 2.88 14.62
CA VAL A 114 -3.50 2.28 15.91
C VAL A 114 -2.44 3.15 16.58
N ASN A 115 -2.64 3.53 17.84
CA ASN A 115 -1.81 4.50 18.56
C ASN A 115 -1.65 5.84 17.79
N ASP A 116 -2.74 6.31 17.19
CA ASP A 116 -2.76 7.52 16.36
C ASP A 116 -1.72 7.50 15.24
N LYS A 117 -1.47 6.33 14.65
CA LYS A 117 -0.52 6.13 13.56
C LYS A 117 -1.07 5.16 12.51
N THR A 118 -0.78 5.47 11.27
CA THR A 118 -0.94 4.56 10.13
C THR A 118 0.14 4.84 9.09
N LEU A 119 0.51 3.83 8.32
CA LEU A 119 1.52 3.98 7.28
C LEU A 119 0.93 4.72 6.07
N ALA A 120 1.55 5.82 5.68
CA ALA A 120 1.23 6.50 4.45
C ALA A 120 1.89 5.83 3.24
N THR A 121 1.23 5.87 2.10
CA THR A 121 1.87 5.58 0.81
C THR A 121 2.66 6.78 0.31
N SER A 122 3.40 6.61 -0.78
CA SER A 122 4.11 7.72 -1.45
C SER A 122 3.18 8.77 -2.07
N GLY A 123 1.88 8.49 -2.13
CA GLY A 123 0.89 9.36 -2.78
C GLY A 123 0.77 9.13 -4.30
N PHE A 124 1.56 8.22 -4.87
CA PHE A 124 1.46 7.81 -6.27
C PHE A 124 1.78 6.32 -6.40
N ASN A 125 1.16 5.65 -7.38
CA ASN A 125 1.39 4.23 -7.67
C ASN A 125 2.21 3.99 -8.93
N GLY A 126 2.43 5.03 -9.72
CA GLY A 126 3.16 4.95 -10.97
C GLY A 126 3.11 6.26 -11.75
N TYR A 127 3.65 6.23 -12.95
CA TYR A 127 3.66 7.36 -13.86
C TYR A 127 3.64 6.86 -15.31
N PHE A 128 3.18 7.73 -16.22
CA PHE A 128 3.24 7.48 -17.65
C PHE A 128 4.52 8.06 -18.23
N LEU A 129 5.14 7.31 -19.12
CA LEU A 129 6.31 7.73 -19.87
C LEU A 129 6.00 7.79 -21.35
N ILE A 130 6.22 8.95 -21.97
CA ILE A 130 6.25 9.08 -23.42
C ILE A 130 7.70 8.95 -23.87
N THR A 131 8.06 7.81 -24.45
CA THR A 131 9.44 7.54 -24.85
C THR A 131 9.76 8.18 -26.18
N LYS A 132 11.01 8.67 -26.34
CA LYS A 132 11.49 9.19 -27.64
C LYS A 132 11.54 8.13 -28.74
N ALA A 133 11.59 6.85 -28.37
CA ALA A 133 11.53 5.75 -29.34
C ALA A 133 10.11 5.54 -29.88
N GLY A 134 9.09 5.74 -29.06
CA GLY A 134 7.67 5.62 -29.44
C GLY A 134 7.14 6.88 -30.11
N ALA A 135 7.34 8.05 -29.49
CA ALA A 135 6.94 9.36 -30.01
C ALA A 135 8.16 10.04 -30.62
N LYS A 136 8.34 9.90 -31.94
CA LYS A 136 9.53 10.37 -32.66
C LYS A 136 9.43 11.84 -33.07
N THR A 137 8.24 12.36 -33.14
CA THR A 137 7.96 13.74 -33.54
C THR A 137 7.22 14.49 -32.45
N GLU A 138 7.20 15.81 -32.49
CA GLU A 138 6.38 16.66 -31.63
C GLU A 138 4.88 16.34 -31.77
N GLU A 139 4.45 15.99 -32.96
CA GLU A 139 3.07 15.58 -33.25
C GLU A 139 2.72 14.29 -32.52
N ASP A 140 3.58 13.27 -32.57
CA ASP A 140 3.38 12.02 -31.86
C ASP A 140 3.26 12.27 -30.35
N MET A 141 4.12 13.12 -29.80
CA MET A 141 4.07 13.49 -28.38
C MET A 141 2.75 14.18 -28.02
N LYS A 142 2.29 15.14 -28.85
CA LYS A 142 1.02 15.83 -28.67
C LYS A 142 -0.16 14.86 -28.73
N ASN A 143 -0.13 13.89 -29.63
CA ASN A 143 -1.17 12.86 -29.73
C ASN A 143 -1.22 11.98 -28.48
N CYS A 144 -0.08 11.60 -27.90
CA CYS A 144 -0.02 10.89 -26.63
C CYS A 144 -0.61 11.71 -25.47
N LEU A 145 -0.23 12.99 -25.37
CA LEU A 145 -0.76 13.89 -24.36
C LEU A 145 -2.26 14.11 -24.52
N HIS A 146 -2.72 14.28 -25.75
CA HIS A 146 -4.15 14.42 -26.03
C HIS A 146 -4.95 13.17 -25.67
N PHE A 147 -4.39 11.97 -25.89
CA PHE A 147 -5.00 10.73 -25.44
C PHE A 147 -5.17 10.72 -23.92
N LEU A 148 -4.10 11.05 -23.16
CA LEU A 148 -4.15 11.09 -21.70
C LEU A 148 -5.13 12.14 -21.18
N ASP A 149 -5.19 13.32 -21.84
CA ASP A 149 -6.17 14.37 -21.53
C ASP A 149 -7.60 13.88 -21.72
N LYS A 150 -7.86 13.20 -22.84
CA LYS A 150 -9.18 12.61 -23.12
C LYS A 150 -9.59 11.50 -22.15
N MET A 151 -8.64 10.77 -21.58
CA MET A 151 -8.94 9.80 -20.54
C MET A 151 -9.52 10.44 -19.27
N CYS A 152 -9.35 11.76 -19.08
CA CYS A 152 -9.92 12.52 -17.96
C CYS A 152 -11.32 13.08 -18.24
N ASP A 153 -11.87 12.89 -19.45
CA ASP A 153 -13.24 13.29 -19.80
C ASP A 153 -14.27 12.43 -19.03
N ASP A 154 -15.41 13.02 -18.61
CA ASP A 154 -16.45 12.35 -17.85
C ASP A 154 -16.89 11.00 -18.44
N LYS A 155 -17.07 10.97 -19.75
CA LYS A 155 -17.45 9.73 -20.44
C LYS A 155 -16.39 8.64 -20.36
N MET A 156 -15.11 9.03 -20.38
CA MET A 156 -14.01 8.09 -20.28
C MET A 156 -13.81 7.60 -18.85
N LEU A 157 -14.01 8.47 -17.85
CA LEU A 157 -14.00 8.07 -16.45
C LEU A 157 -15.08 7.02 -16.16
N ILE A 158 -16.31 7.25 -16.64
CA ILE A 158 -17.42 6.30 -16.50
C ILE A 158 -17.10 4.99 -17.24
N LEU A 159 -16.61 5.08 -18.47
CA LEU A 159 -16.24 3.88 -19.24
C LEU A 159 -15.13 3.08 -18.56
N ALA A 160 -14.12 3.76 -18.02
CA ALA A 160 -12.97 3.12 -17.40
C ALA A 160 -13.33 2.42 -16.07
N ASP A 161 -14.21 3.01 -15.26
CA ASP A 161 -14.58 2.48 -13.94
C ASP A 161 -15.78 1.52 -13.98
N TYR A 162 -16.74 1.80 -14.86
CA TYR A 162 -18.03 1.10 -14.84
C TYR A 162 -18.34 0.36 -16.15
N GLY A 163 -17.67 0.71 -17.25
CA GLY A 163 -17.90 0.10 -18.55
C GLY A 163 -19.08 0.69 -19.31
N LEU A 164 -19.92 -0.16 -19.89
CA LEU A 164 -21.02 0.21 -20.76
C LEU A 164 -22.37 0.08 -20.05
N LYS A 165 -23.16 1.15 -20.16
CA LYS A 165 -24.52 1.16 -19.61
C LYS A 165 -25.35 0.04 -20.21
N ASP A 166 -26.18 -0.59 -19.37
CA ASP A 166 -27.07 -1.71 -19.67
C ASP A 166 -26.35 -3.03 -20.06
N ILE A 167 -25.02 -3.02 -20.02
CA ILE A 167 -24.15 -4.22 -20.19
C ILE A 167 -23.41 -4.51 -18.89
N THR A 168 -22.67 -3.55 -18.36
CA THR A 168 -21.85 -3.71 -17.16
C THR A 168 -22.40 -2.97 -15.94
N TYR A 169 -23.29 -1.99 -16.17
CA TYR A 169 -23.98 -1.26 -15.11
C TYR A 169 -25.36 -0.77 -15.57
N LYS A 170 -26.21 -0.46 -14.59
CA LYS A 170 -27.48 0.26 -14.75
C LYS A 170 -27.42 1.58 -13.99
N SER A 171 -28.31 2.51 -14.35
CA SER A 171 -28.58 3.68 -13.52
C SER A 171 -29.86 3.43 -12.73
N ASN A 172 -29.83 3.71 -11.42
CA ASN A 172 -31.04 3.73 -10.61
C ASN A 172 -31.83 5.06 -10.80
N ASP A 173 -32.96 5.18 -10.11
CA ASP A 173 -33.86 6.35 -10.22
C ASP A 173 -33.17 7.66 -9.76
N ASP A 174 -32.19 7.58 -8.87
CA ASP A 174 -31.39 8.71 -8.39
C ASP A 174 -30.22 9.06 -9.33
N GLY A 175 -30.04 8.31 -10.44
CA GLY A 175 -28.95 8.48 -11.38
C GLY A 175 -27.62 7.88 -10.94
N ASN A 176 -27.60 7.16 -9.82
CA ASN A 176 -26.41 6.44 -9.36
C ASN A 176 -26.17 5.16 -10.18
N ILE A 177 -24.95 4.65 -10.08
CA ILE A 177 -24.51 3.44 -10.78
C ILE A 177 -24.74 2.22 -9.90
N GLU A 178 -25.43 1.25 -10.45
CA GLU A 178 -25.56 -0.11 -9.93
C GLU A 178 -24.84 -1.07 -10.88
N LYS A 179 -23.81 -1.78 -10.39
CA LYS A 179 -23.06 -2.76 -11.19
C LYS A 179 -23.93 -3.98 -11.47
N ILE A 180 -23.82 -4.50 -12.68
CA ILE A 180 -24.42 -5.78 -13.05
C ILE A 180 -23.42 -6.87 -12.69
N ASP A 181 -23.83 -7.80 -11.83
CA ASP A 181 -22.99 -8.94 -11.42
C ASP A 181 -22.98 -10.06 -12.48
N ASP A 182 -21.96 -10.93 -12.37
CA ASP A 182 -21.81 -12.16 -13.16
C ASP A 182 -21.71 -11.96 -14.69
N ILE A 183 -21.13 -10.83 -15.09
CA ILE A 183 -20.85 -10.57 -16.51
C ILE A 183 -19.61 -11.37 -16.91
N PRO A 184 -19.65 -12.13 -18.04
CA PRO A 184 -18.47 -12.78 -18.59
C PRO A 184 -17.32 -11.79 -18.81
N MET A 185 -16.09 -12.23 -18.53
CA MET A 185 -14.90 -11.37 -18.60
C MET A 185 -14.73 -10.73 -19.99
N GLU A 186 -15.08 -11.47 -21.05
CA GLU A 186 -15.07 -10.98 -22.44
C GLU A 186 -16.08 -9.85 -22.73
N GLN A 187 -17.09 -9.70 -21.86
CA GLN A 187 -18.08 -8.63 -21.93
C GLN A 187 -17.78 -7.47 -20.96
N THR A 188 -16.63 -7.52 -20.30
CA THR A 188 -16.18 -6.48 -19.37
C THR A 188 -15.08 -5.63 -20.04
N PRO A 189 -15.44 -4.73 -20.98
CA PRO A 189 -14.46 -4.01 -21.80
C PRO A 189 -13.60 -3.04 -21.01
N SER A 190 -14.02 -2.69 -19.80
CA SER A 190 -13.29 -1.79 -18.91
C SER A 190 -12.27 -2.50 -18.01
N ALA A 191 -12.14 -3.84 -18.09
CA ALA A 191 -11.19 -4.57 -17.26
C ALA A 191 -9.76 -4.03 -17.41
N GLY A 192 -9.26 -3.35 -16.40
CA GLY A 192 -7.95 -2.72 -16.39
C GLY A 192 -7.83 -1.35 -17.07
N LEU A 193 -8.87 -0.85 -17.74
CA LEU A 193 -8.81 0.47 -18.39
C LEU A 193 -8.68 1.61 -17.36
N ASN A 194 -9.24 1.46 -16.15
CA ASN A 194 -9.08 2.39 -15.05
C ASN A 194 -7.62 2.56 -14.60
N GLN A 195 -6.75 1.58 -14.87
CA GLN A 195 -5.31 1.71 -14.62
C GLN A 195 -4.62 2.71 -15.56
N ALA A 196 -5.26 3.07 -16.65
CA ALA A 196 -4.77 4.10 -17.59
C ALA A 196 -5.23 5.52 -17.25
N LEU A 197 -6.01 5.71 -16.18
CA LEU A 197 -6.44 7.04 -15.72
C LEU A 197 -5.26 7.77 -15.09
N ALA A 198 -4.84 8.87 -15.74
CA ALA A 198 -3.71 9.68 -15.25
C ALA A 198 -4.12 10.62 -14.11
N TYR A 199 -5.38 11.08 -14.13
CA TYR A 199 -5.92 12.03 -13.16
C TYR A 199 -7.44 11.89 -13.08
N ILE A 200 -7.96 11.85 -11.85
CA ILE A 200 -9.39 11.86 -11.57
C ILE A 200 -9.68 13.15 -10.79
N PRO A 201 -10.41 14.12 -11.38
CA PRO A 201 -10.76 15.34 -10.67
C PRO A 201 -11.66 15.04 -9.46
N ASN A 202 -11.27 15.55 -8.28
CA ASN A 202 -12.01 15.33 -7.04
C ASN A 202 -13.35 16.06 -6.96
N ASP A 203 -13.55 17.08 -7.82
CA ASP A 203 -14.67 18.02 -7.77
C ASP A 203 -15.76 17.77 -8.83
N LYS A 204 -15.68 16.66 -9.56
CA LYS A 204 -16.73 16.30 -10.51
C LYS A 204 -17.98 15.78 -9.81
N ALA A 205 -18.71 16.71 -9.20
CA ALA A 205 -20.02 16.45 -8.57
C ALA A 205 -21.07 15.90 -9.56
N SER A 206 -20.84 16.00 -10.86
CA SER A 206 -21.71 15.51 -11.93
C SER A 206 -21.51 14.04 -12.30
N ASN A 207 -20.44 13.40 -11.83
CA ASN A 207 -20.24 11.98 -12.11
C ASN A 207 -21.26 11.15 -11.33
N PRO A 208 -21.95 10.21 -11.99
CA PRO A 208 -22.84 9.30 -11.29
C PRO A 208 -22.01 8.54 -10.24
N LYS A 209 -22.50 8.51 -9.02
CA LYS A 209 -21.85 7.82 -7.91
C LYS A 209 -22.24 6.36 -7.94
N LEU A 210 -21.26 5.49 -7.66
CA LEU A 210 -21.56 4.11 -7.34
C LEU A 210 -22.46 4.08 -6.09
N GLU A 211 -23.53 3.32 -6.13
CA GLU A 211 -24.30 3.02 -4.92
C GLU A 211 -23.40 2.16 -4.00
N MET A 212 -22.99 2.78 -2.89
CA MET A 212 -22.01 2.15 -2.00
C MET A 212 -22.71 1.20 -1.04
N THR A 213 -22.19 -0.01 -0.94
CA THR A 213 -22.52 -0.94 0.13
C THR A 213 -22.06 -0.39 1.50
N ASP A 214 -22.60 -0.92 2.59
CA ASP A 214 -22.17 -0.52 3.93
C ASP A 214 -20.68 -0.81 4.17
N ILE A 215 -20.16 -1.88 3.56
CA ILE A 215 -18.72 -2.22 3.57
C ILE A 215 -17.89 -1.12 2.92
N GLN A 216 -18.32 -0.64 1.76
CA GLN A 216 -17.63 0.42 1.02
C GLN A 216 -17.68 1.75 1.77
N LYS A 217 -18.85 2.10 2.36
CA LYS A 217 -18.97 3.29 3.22
C LYS A 217 -18.04 3.22 4.42
N LYS A 218 -17.99 2.07 5.10
CA LYS A 218 -17.07 1.85 6.23
C LYS A 218 -15.61 1.99 5.81
N ALA A 219 -15.23 1.40 4.68
CA ALA A 219 -13.86 1.52 4.17
C ALA A 219 -13.48 2.97 3.84
N GLU A 220 -14.41 3.75 3.26
CA GLU A 220 -14.19 5.17 3.00
C GLU A 220 -14.05 5.99 4.29
N GLU A 221 -14.93 5.76 5.28
CA GLU A 221 -14.86 6.40 6.59
C GLU A 221 -13.50 6.15 7.26
N VAL A 222 -13.05 4.89 7.30
CA VAL A 222 -11.77 4.52 7.91
C VAL A 222 -10.61 5.11 7.12
N THR A 223 -10.67 5.11 5.78
CA THR A 223 -9.62 5.73 4.95
C THR A 223 -9.48 7.22 5.24
N LYS A 224 -10.61 7.95 5.37
CA LYS A 224 -10.58 9.36 5.75
C LYS A 224 -9.99 9.57 7.15
N SER A 225 -10.34 8.72 8.10
CA SER A 225 -9.78 8.81 9.46
C SER A 225 -8.26 8.58 9.50
N ASN A 226 -7.70 7.87 8.52
CA ASN A 226 -6.26 7.63 8.43
C ASN A 226 -5.46 8.88 8.02
N GLU A 227 -6.05 9.85 7.33
CA GLU A 227 -5.34 11.00 6.77
C GLU A 227 -4.63 11.82 7.84
N ASP A 228 -5.28 12.07 8.98
CA ASP A 228 -4.74 12.87 10.09
C ASP A 228 -3.59 12.16 10.83
N TYR A 229 -3.46 10.85 10.67
CA TYR A 229 -2.52 9.99 11.39
C TYR A 229 -1.46 9.36 10.49
N ALA A 230 -1.41 9.78 9.25
CA ALA A 230 -0.54 9.21 8.22
C ALA A 230 0.95 9.50 8.48
N VAL A 231 1.76 8.45 8.59
CA VAL A 231 3.21 8.52 8.75
C VAL A 231 3.86 8.47 7.38
N THR A 232 4.32 9.62 6.90
CA THR A 232 5.01 9.76 5.61
C THR A 232 6.50 9.48 5.72
N ASN A 233 7.14 9.10 4.60
CA ASN A 233 8.60 9.01 4.52
C ASN A 233 9.21 10.41 4.28
N PRO A 234 9.89 11.02 5.27
CA PRO A 234 10.44 12.35 5.12
C PRO A 234 11.66 12.42 4.20
N ALA A 235 12.22 11.28 3.83
CA ALA A 235 13.39 11.19 2.96
C ALA A 235 13.04 10.87 1.50
N LEU A 236 11.78 10.63 1.16
CA LEU A 236 11.36 10.10 -0.14
C LEU A 236 11.90 10.90 -1.33
N GLY A 237 11.76 12.22 -1.30
CA GLY A 237 12.25 13.10 -2.37
C GLY A 237 13.79 13.14 -2.45
N TYR A 238 14.47 13.05 -1.32
CA TYR A 238 15.93 13.06 -1.27
C TYR A 238 16.52 11.72 -1.72
N LEU A 239 15.90 10.60 -1.34
CA LEU A 239 16.25 9.27 -1.82
C LEU A 239 16.14 9.15 -3.35
N ALA A 240 15.09 9.73 -3.92
CA ALA A 240 14.89 9.74 -5.38
C ALA A 240 15.97 10.54 -6.13
N ASN A 241 16.58 11.53 -5.48
CA ASN A 241 17.64 12.37 -6.06
C ASN A 241 19.05 11.97 -5.62
N SER A 242 19.21 10.94 -4.79
CA SER A 242 20.51 10.48 -4.30
C SER A 242 21.19 9.54 -5.29
N GLU A 243 22.38 9.91 -5.74
CA GLU A 243 23.22 9.03 -6.57
C GLU A 243 23.67 7.80 -5.77
N VAL A 244 23.93 7.96 -4.48
CA VAL A 244 24.29 6.84 -3.59
C VAL A 244 23.16 5.85 -3.47
N ASN A 245 21.90 6.34 -3.33
CA ASN A 245 20.74 5.46 -3.31
C ASN A 245 20.57 4.68 -4.62
N ALA A 246 20.82 5.32 -5.76
CA ALA A 246 20.79 4.66 -7.06
C ALA A 246 21.89 3.60 -7.21
N GLU A 247 23.08 3.82 -6.60
CA GLU A 247 24.21 2.89 -6.64
C GLU A 247 24.00 1.66 -5.74
N VAL A 248 23.62 1.85 -4.47
CA VAL A 248 23.66 0.77 -3.46
C VAL A 248 22.32 0.54 -2.74
N GLY A 249 21.33 1.40 -2.92
CA GLY A 249 20.10 1.43 -2.10
C GLY A 249 19.38 0.09 -2.06
N THR A 250 19.21 -0.58 -3.20
CA THR A 250 18.53 -1.88 -3.29
C THR A 250 19.28 -2.97 -2.52
N ASP A 251 20.60 -3.03 -2.69
CA ASP A 251 21.42 -4.08 -2.08
C ASP A 251 21.47 -3.94 -0.55
N ILE A 252 21.67 -2.70 -0.08
CA ILE A 252 21.71 -2.46 1.37
C ILE A 252 20.33 -2.62 2.02
N LYS A 253 19.24 -2.27 1.33
CA LYS A 253 17.88 -2.50 1.82
C LYS A 253 17.64 -3.98 2.10
N GLN A 254 18.07 -4.86 1.21
CA GLN A 254 17.91 -6.32 1.35
C GLN A 254 18.57 -6.85 2.63
N ILE A 255 19.70 -6.28 3.08
CA ILE A 255 20.37 -6.68 4.33
C ILE A 255 19.43 -6.52 5.53
N ILE A 256 18.72 -5.40 5.61
CA ILE A 256 17.80 -5.11 6.72
C ILE A 256 16.51 -5.94 6.60
N ASP A 257 15.99 -6.10 5.40
CA ASP A 257 14.76 -6.88 5.17
C ASP A 257 14.97 -8.36 5.55
N ASP A 258 16.14 -8.93 5.21
CA ASP A 258 16.52 -10.28 5.59
C ASP A 258 16.75 -10.41 7.10
N ALA A 259 17.49 -9.49 7.71
CA ALA A 259 17.77 -9.48 9.13
C ALA A 259 16.48 -9.34 9.97
N ARG A 260 15.56 -8.48 9.55
CA ARG A 260 14.25 -8.32 10.14
C ARG A 260 13.47 -9.64 10.17
N THR A 261 13.41 -10.30 9.01
CA THR A 261 12.73 -11.59 8.86
C THR A 261 13.39 -12.67 9.73
N GLN A 262 14.70 -12.78 9.70
CA GLN A 262 15.47 -13.74 10.51
C GLN A 262 15.30 -13.50 12.01
N TYR A 263 15.26 -12.23 12.45
CA TYR A 263 15.05 -11.87 13.84
C TYR A 263 13.65 -12.28 14.34
N ILE A 264 12.61 -11.95 13.59
CA ILE A 264 11.24 -12.33 13.95
C ILE A 264 11.09 -13.85 14.02
N CYS A 265 11.72 -14.58 13.09
CA CYS A 265 11.71 -16.05 13.07
C CYS A 265 12.65 -16.69 14.12
N GLY A 266 13.38 -15.90 14.91
CA GLY A 266 14.30 -16.40 15.92
C GLY A 266 15.56 -17.07 15.36
N GLN A 267 15.90 -16.83 14.10
CA GLN A 267 17.12 -17.36 13.46
C GLN A 267 18.38 -16.56 13.85
N ILE A 268 18.21 -15.29 14.19
CA ILE A 268 19.24 -14.44 14.78
C ILE A 268 18.69 -13.77 16.05
N ASP A 269 19.60 -13.42 16.94
CA ASP A 269 19.32 -12.63 18.13
C ASP A 269 19.48 -11.11 17.88
N GLU A 270 19.32 -10.30 18.92
CA GLU A 270 19.52 -8.83 18.83
C GLU A 270 20.95 -8.46 18.41
N LYS A 271 21.94 -9.26 18.81
CA LYS A 271 23.32 -9.06 18.36
C LYS A 271 23.44 -9.30 16.87
N GLY A 272 22.87 -10.39 16.36
CA GLY A 272 22.84 -10.69 14.91
C GLY A 272 22.16 -9.58 14.09
N PHE A 273 21.06 -9.00 14.60
CA PHE A 273 20.42 -7.85 13.96
C PHE A 273 21.34 -6.61 13.95
N LYS A 274 22.01 -6.32 15.08
CA LYS A 274 22.98 -5.22 15.16
C LYS A 274 24.17 -5.41 14.24
N ASP A 275 24.65 -6.64 14.09
CA ASP A 275 25.73 -6.98 13.15
C ASP A 275 25.28 -6.74 11.69
N ALA A 276 24.02 -7.07 11.35
CA ALA A 276 23.44 -6.77 10.04
C ALA A 276 23.27 -5.24 9.81
N ALA A 277 22.82 -4.51 10.81
CA ALA A 277 22.72 -3.05 10.75
C ALA A 277 24.11 -2.39 10.56
N LYS A 278 25.15 -2.95 11.19
CA LYS A 278 26.53 -2.53 10.95
C LYS A 278 26.98 -2.85 9.52
N GLN A 279 26.68 -4.04 9.02
CA GLN A 279 26.98 -4.42 7.63
C GLN A 279 26.28 -3.48 6.64
N TRP A 280 25.04 -3.05 6.93
CA TRP A 280 24.31 -2.05 6.15
C TRP A 280 25.11 -0.74 6.06
N LEU A 281 25.63 -0.24 7.18
CA LEU A 281 26.50 0.96 7.20
C LEU A 281 27.77 0.74 6.36
N ASP A 282 28.50 -0.35 6.63
CA ASP A 282 29.77 -0.66 5.99
C ASP A 282 29.66 -0.85 4.46
N ARG A 283 28.45 -1.19 3.94
CA ARG A 283 28.16 -1.35 2.52
C ARG A 283 27.62 -0.12 1.82
N GLY A 284 27.68 1.02 2.47
CA GLY A 284 27.33 2.33 1.87
C GLY A 284 26.15 3.04 2.53
N GLY A 285 25.57 2.46 3.57
CA GLY A 285 24.49 3.09 4.32
C GLY A 285 24.93 4.37 5.04
N ASP A 286 26.17 4.45 5.49
CA ASP A 286 26.75 5.69 6.04
C ASP A 286 26.81 6.80 4.97
N ARG A 287 27.30 6.48 3.76
CA ARG A 287 27.30 7.40 2.61
C ARG A 287 25.88 7.84 2.24
N LEU A 288 24.93 6.91 2.26
CA LEU A 288 23.54 7.21 1.95
C LEU A 288 22.93 8.17 2.98
N ILE A 289 23.19 7.97 4.29
CA ILE A 289 22.72 8.88 5.34
C ILE A 289 23.31 10.28 5.14
N GLU A 290 24.59 10.38 4.81
CA GLU A 290 25.26 11.67 4.58
C GLU A 290 24.68 12.38 3.35
N ASP A 291 24.51 11.67 2.24
CA ASP A 291 23.98 12.24 1.00
C ASP A 291 22.53 12.72 1.15
N VAL A 292 21.66 11.89 1.72
CA VAL A 292 20.27 12.27 2.01
C VAL A 292 20.20 13.50 2.93
N ASN A 293 21.04 13.56 3.98
CA ASN A 293 21.04 14.70 4.89
C ASN A 293 21.63 15.96 4.27
N LYS A 294 22.59 15.84 3.37
CA LYS A 294 23.08 16.96 2.59
C LYS A 294 21.98 17.58 1.74
N LEU A 295 21.28 16.75 0.95
CA LEU A 295 20.15 17.18 0.12
C LEU A 295 19.03 17.81 0.98
N TYR A 296 18.73 17.22 2.14
CA TYR A 296 17.75 17.73 3.08
C TYR A 296 18.12 19.12 3.61
N GLN A 297 19.39 19.34 3.99
CA GLN A 297 19.86 20.62 4.50
C GLN A 297 19.90 21.71 3.42
N GLU A 298 20.27 21.36 2.20
CA GLU A 298 20.25 22.28 1.04
C GLU A 298 18.82 22.78 0.76
N ASP A 299 17.82 21.92 0.94
CA ASP A 299 16.42 22.29 0.76
C ASP A 299 15.89 23.16 1.89
N GLN A 300 16.29 22.93 3.14
CA GLN A 300 15.91 23.74 4.30
C GLN A 300 16.56 25.14 4.31
N GLY A 301 17.62 25.34 3.55
CA GLY A 301 18.33 26.64 3.43
C GLY A 301 17.79 27.55 2.31
N LYS A 302 16.80 27.08 1.56
CA LYS A 302 16.09 27.85 0.53
C LYS A 302 14.84 28.50 1.09
#